data_2ba69a15d556f2f4e8d17fa62d02ae8d
#
_entry.id   2ba69a15d556f2f4e8d17fa62d02ae8d
#
_cell.length_a   1.000
_cell.length_b   1.000
_cell.length_c   1.000
_cell.angle_alpha   90.00
_cell.angle_beta   90.00
_cell.angle_gamma   90.00
#
_symmetry.space_group_name_H-M   'P 1'
#
loop_
_entity.id
_entity.type
_entity.pdbx_description
1 polymer ?
#
loop_
_entity_poly.entity_id
_entity_poly.type
_entity_poly.pdbx_seq_one_letter_code
_entity_poly.pdbx_strand_id
1 'polypeptide(L)'
;MKINAVDHDNWLYPWRHKGNTLDDTIKICEILKDSGNGVDAFHISSGSTFPHPRNPPGDFPVLTARRWYDIMLNQGVRTRLNYWVFNSSIAGKLFRQWWLFRRGPLIEGINAEYARAIKQAVNVPVLCTGGFQYASHIANAIRSGCCDAVTIARPLIANNDLPQILERQDGPDEGKECTYCNKCLLNVLENPLGCYEVSRYPGATFEAKYDNMISEVMTVFSPPTY
;
A
#
# COMPACT_ATOMS: atom_id res chain seq x y z
N MET A 1 1.35 13.25 13.55
CA MET A 1 0.02 12.63 13.35
C MET A 1 -0.10 12.04 11.96
N LYS A 2 -0.76 10.85 11.77
CA LYS A 2 -1.05 10.29 10.44
C LYS A 2 -2.46 10.69 9.99
N ILE A 3 -2.57 11.17 8.73
CA ILE A 3 -3.84 11.61 8.13
C ILE A 3 -3.89 11.23 6.65
N ASN A 4 -5.10 10.96 6.14
CA ASN A 4 -5.30 10.78 4.70
C ASN A 4 -5.50 12.14 4.04
N ALA A 5 -4.73 12.43 3.00
CA ALA A 5 -4.91 13.65 2.21
C ALA A 5 -6.24 13.66 1.47
N VAL A 6 -6.62 12.50 0.96
CA VAL A 6 -7.90 12.26 0.30
C VAL A 6 -8.42 10.89 0.66
N ASP A 7 -9.72 10.74 0.75
CA ASP A 7 -10.36 9.44 0.84
C ASP A 7 -11.01 9.13 -0.51
N HIS A 8 -10.56 8.05 -1.16
CA HIS A 8 -11.12 7.64 -2.43
C HIS A 8 -12.53 7.08 -2.23
N ASP A 9 -13.50 7.63 -2.97
CA ASP A 9 -14.87 7.15 -2.94
C ASP A 9 -14.94 5.68 -3.38
N ASN A 10 -15.72 4.90 -2.66
CA ASN A 10 -16.10 3.59 -3.16
C ASN A 10 -17.24 3.78 -4.18
N TRP A 11 -16.90 3.88 -5.46
CA TRP A 11 -17.85 4.11 -6.55
C TRP A 11 -18.94 3.01 -6.68
N LEU A 12 -18.71 1.83 -6.10
CA LEU A 12 -19.74 0.78 -5.99
C LEU A 12 -20.91 1.18 -5.10
N TYR A 13 -20.73 2.25 -4.31
CA TYR A 13 -21.74 2.74 -3.36
C TYR A 13 -21.86 4.25 -3.45
N PRO A 14 -22.37 4.77 -4.59
CA PRO A 14 -22.47 6.22 -4.83
C PRO A 14 -23.39 6.96 -3.84
N TRP A 15 -24.21 6.22 -3.10
CA TRP A 15 -25.10 6.76 -2.03
C TRP A 15 -24.41 6.89 -0.66
N ARG A 16 -23.15 6.40 -0.50
CA ARG A 16 -22.40 6.62 0.74
C ARG A 16 -21.82 8.02 0.77
N HIS A 17 -21.63 8.54 2.00
CA HIS A 17 -20.92 9.79 2.19
C HIS A 17 -19.55 9.71 1.53
N LYS A 18 -19.22 10.78 0.82
CA LYS A 18 -17.87 10.94 0.26
C LYS A 18 -16.90 11.11 1.42
N GLY A 19 -15.72 10.51 1.27
CA GLY A 19 -14.61 10.74 2.17
C GLY A 19 -14.07 12.18 2.04
N ASN A 20 -13.13 12.53 2.88
CA ASN A 20 -12.51 13.86 2.87
C ASN A 20 -11.84 14.16 1.53
N THR A 21 -12.01 15.37 1.08
CA THR A 21 -11.26 15.95 -0.04
C THR A 21 -9.93 16.50 0.46
N LEU A 22 -9.04 16.86 -0.46
CA LEU A 22 -7.77 17.50 -0.10
C LEU A 22 -8.00 18.83 0.66
N ASP A 23 -8.97 19.62 0.22
CA ASP A 23 -9.31 20.90 0.87
C ASP A 23 -9.82 20.71 2.30
N ASP A 24 -10.63 19.67 2.53
CA ASP A 24 -11.09 19.33 3.89
C ASP A 24 -9.90 18.93 4.77
N THR A 25 -9.00 18.14 4.23
CA THR A 25 -7.82 17.69 4.98
C THR A 25 -6.85 18.84 5.27
N ILE A 26 -6.65 19.76 4.33
CA ILE A 26 -5.84 20.96 4.58
C ILE A 26 -6.42 21.76 5.75
N LYS A 27 -7.73 22.05 5.76
CA LYS A 27 -8.39 22.75 6.87
C LYS A 27 -8.22 22.01 8.20
N ILE A 28 -8.35 20.68 8.19
CA ILE A 28 -8.12 19.85 9.38
C ILE A 28 -6.67 20.02 9.89
N CYS A 29 -5.69 19.97 8.98
CA CYS A 29 -4.29 20.13 9.32
C CYS A 29 -3.98 21.52 9.90
N GLU A 30 -4.58 22.57 9.35
CA GLU A 30 -4.46 23.93 9.86
C GLU A 30 -5.01 24.05 11.30
N ILE A 31 -6.23 23.53 11.54
CA ILE A 31 -6.84 23.53 12.88
C ILE A 31 -5.98 22.73 13.88
N LEU A 32 -5.47 21.57 13.49
CA LEU A 32 -4.67 20.70 14.36
C LEU A 32 -3.30 21.29 14.66
N LYS A 33 -2.70 22.00 13.72
CA LYS A 33 -1.44 22.71 13.92
C LYS A 33 -1.57 23.82 14.98
N ASP A 34 -2.68 24.56 14.94
CA ASP A 34 -2.89 25.74 15.79
C ASP A 34 -3.58 25.39 17.12
N SER A 35 -3.92 24.13 17.37
CA SER A 35 -4.47 23.68 18.65
C SER A 35 -3.41 23.77 19.78
N GLY A 36 -3.85 24.00 21.02
CA GLY A 36 -2.94 24.23 22.17
C GLY A 36 -1.96 23.09 22.48
N ASN A 37 -2.22 21.86 21.97
CA ASN A 37 -1.32 20.73 21.93
C ASN A 37 -1.02 20.37 20.45
N GLY A 38 -0.48 21.32 19.70
CA GLY A 38 -0.28 21.22 18.27
C GLY A 38 0.45 19.95 17.80
N VAL A 39 0.24 19.63 16.52
CA VAL A 39 0.89 18.45 15.87
C VAL A 39 2.29 18.83 15.44
N ASP A 40 3.30 18.07 15.87
CA ASP A 40 4.72 18.30 15.54
C ASP A 40 5.07 17.94 14.09
N ALA A 41 4.36 16.99 13.50
CA ALA A 41 4.54 16.57 12.11
C ALA A 41 3.31 15.84 11.58
N PHE A 42 3.03 15.99 10.28
CA PHE A 42 2.00 15.24 9.58
C PHE A 42 2.58 14.12 8.74
N HIS A 43 1.97 12.94 8.83
CA HIS A 43 2.27 11.80 7.97
C HIS A 43 1.12 11.60 6.98
N ILE A 44 1.39 11.91 5.73
CA ILE A 44 0.38 11.96 4.67
C ILE A 44 0.30 10.65 3.91
N SER A 45 -0.92 10.13 3.80
CA SER A 45 -1.28 8.99 2.96
C SER A 45 -2.56 9.29 2.20
N SER A 46 -3.10 8.35 1.46
CA SER A 46 -4.48 8.35 0.98
C SER A 46 -5.29 7.27 1.68
N GLY A 47 -6.60 7.45 1.71
CA GLY A 47 -7.55 6.53 2.34
C GLY A 47 -8.60 5.98 1.37
N SER A 48 -9.24 4.90 1.74
CA SER A 48 -10.42 4.37 1.09
C SER A 48 -11.08 3.29 1.92
N THR A 49 -12.31 2.96 1.60
CA THR A 49 -12.90 1.69 2.03
C THR A 49 -12.31 0.58 1.16
N PHE A 50 -11.49 -0.29 1.74
CA PHE A 50 -10.94 -1.46 1.02
C PHE A 50 -12.05 -2.42 0.58
N PRO A 51 -11.96 -3.00 -0.62
CA PRO A 51 -10.93 -2.79 -1.63
C PRO A 51 -11.21 -1.59 -2.56
N HIS A 52 -10.18 -0.80 -2.87
CA HIS A 52 -10.26 0.28 -3.83
C HIS A 52 -9.03 0.27 -4.76
N PRO A 53 -9.17 0.43 -6.10
CA PRO A 53 -8.04 0.31 -7.03
C PRO A 53 -6.90 1.32 -6.80
N ARG A 54 -7.20 2.48 -6.26
CA ARG A 54 -6.24 3.55 -6.00
C ARG A 54 -5.62 3.52 -4.60
N ASN A 55 -6.12 2.65 -3.69
CA ASN A 55 -5.61 2.60 -2.33
C ASN A 55 -5.83 1.24 -1.63
N PRO A 56 -4.75 0.51 -1.33
CA PRO A 56 -3.38 0.76 -1.76
C PRO A 56 -3.20 0.45 -3.25
N PRO A 57 -2.53 1.33 -4.01
CA PRO A 57 -2.33 1.08 -5.44
C PRO A 57 -1.54 -0.21 -5.66
N GLY A 58 -1.92 -0.96 -6.68
CA GLY A 58 -1.28 -2.24 -6.98
C GLY A 58 -2.21 -3.21 -7.68
N ASP A 59 -1.79 -4.47 -7.80
CA ASP A 59 -2.63 -5.54 -8.36
C ASP A 59 -3.70 -5.98 -7.34
N PHE A 60 -4.70 -6.68 -7.83
CA PHE A 60 -5.67 -7.37 -6.99
C PHE A 60 -5.48 -8.88 -7.14
N PRO A 61 -4.85 -9.56 -6.16
CA PRO A 61 -4.58 -10.98 -6.22
C PRO A 61 -5.86 -11.78 -5.92
N VAL A 62 -6.64 -12.03 -6.97
CA VAL A 62 -7.99 -12.64 -6.90
C VAL A 62 -8.01 -13.95 -6.11
N LEU A 63 -7.00 -14.82 -6.33
CA LEU A 63 -6.93 -16.12 -5.65
C LEU A 63 -6.72 -15.97 -4.13
N THR A 64 -5.88 -15.02 -3.71
CA THR A 64 -5.66 -14.73 -2.30
C THR A 64 -6.89 -14.05 -1.68
N ALA A 65 -7.48 -13.10 -2.42
CA ALA A 65 -8.70 -12.42 -1.99
C ALA A 65 -9.88 -13.39 -1.82
N ARG A 66 -9.97 -14.43 -2.65
CA ARG A 66 -10.98 -15.48 -2.50
C ARG A 66 -10.97 -16.12 -1.13
N ARG A 67 -9.78 -16.46 -0.59
CA ARG A 67 -9.64 -17.03 0.77
C ARG A 67 -10.17 -16.08 1.83
N TRP A 68 -9.89 -14.80 1.69
CA TRP A 68 -10.43 -13.77 2.59
C TRP A 68 -11.94 -13.77 2.65
N TYR A 69 -12.60 -13.79 1.49
CA TYR A 69 -14.06 -13.79 1.43
C TYR A 69 -14.66 -15.12 1.88
N ASP A 70 -13.94 -16.23 1.78
CA ASP A 70 -14.32 -17.52 2.32
C ASP A 70 -14.44 -17.45 3.85
N ILE A 71 -13.44 -16.93 4.53
CA ILE A 71 -13.45 -16.71 5.99
C ILE A 71 -14.57 -15.75 6.42
N MET A 72 -14.87 -14.75 5.59
CA MET A 72 -15.83 -13.69 5.89
C MET A 72 -17.26 -13.98 5.40
N LEU A 73 -17.55 -15.17 4.90
CA LEU A 73 -18.85 -15.52 4.29
C LEU A 73 -20.07 -15.21 5.19
N ASN A 74 -19.91 -15.33 6.50
CA ASN A 74 -20.97 -15.08 7.47
C ASN A 74 -21.17 -13.59 7.82
N GLN A 75 -20.37 -12.68 7.25
CA GLN A 75 -20.43 -11.26 7.57
C GLN A 75 -21.44 -10.46 6.73
N GLY A 76 -22.23 -11.12 5.88
CA GLY A 76 -23.34 -10.51 5.17
C GLY A 76 -23.40 -10.81 3.67
N VAL A 77 -24.47 -10.30 3.04
CA VAL A 77 -24.77 -10.56 1.62
C VAL A 77 -23.66 -10.07 0.68
N ARG A 78 -23.03 -8.92 0.98
CA ARG A 78 -21.94 -8.37 0.17
C ARG A 78 -20.74 -9.30 0.11
N THR A 79 -20.35 -9.87 1.25
CA THR A 79 -19.21 -10.79 1.35
C THR A 79 -19.48 -12.06 0.58
N ARG A 80 -20.71 -12.57 0.63
CA ARG A 80 -21.15 -13.73 -0.17
C ARG A 80 -21.08 -13.43 -1.68
N LEU A 81 -21.55 -12.27 -2.13
CA LEU A 81 -21.49 -11.88 -3.54
C LEU A 81 -20.02 -11.76 -4.02
N ASN A 82 -19.15 -11.13 -3.24
CA ASN A 82 -17.73 -11.03 -3.57
C ASN A 82 -17.06 -12.41 -3.64
N TYR A 83 -17.38 -13.31 -2.71
CA TYR A 83 -16.90 -14.69 -2.76
C TYR A 83 -17.29 -15.38 -4.06
N TRP A 84 -18.57 -15.29 -4.49
CA TRP A 84 -19.02 -15.88 -5.74
C TRP A 84 -18.30 -15.29 -6.96
N VAL A 85 -18.12 -13.97 -7.00
CA VAL A 85 -17.36 -13.29 -8.06
C VAL A 85 -15.93 -13.83 -8.14
N PHE A 86 -15.21 -13.91 -7.01
CA PHE A 86 -13.83 -14.35 -6.99
C PHE A 86 -13.66 -15.87 -7.12
N ASN A 87 -14.70 -16.63 -6.87
CA ASN A 87 -14.70 -18.08 -7.09
C ASN A 87 -14.92 -18.44 -8.57
N SER A 88 -15.54 -17.57 -9.36
CA SER A 88 -15.66 -17.71 -10.80
C SER A 88 -14.37 -17.28 -11.50
N SER A 89 -13.74 -18.18 -12.26
CA SER A 89 -12.51 -17.87 -13.02
C SER A 89 -12.70 -16.77 -14.06
N ILE A 90 -13.88 -16.68 -14.66
CA ILE A 90 -14.21 -15.65 -15.66
C ILE A 90 -14.47 -14.32 -14.96
N ALA A 91 -15.36 -14.30 -13.97
CA ALA A 91 -15.70 -13.06 -13.25
C ALA A 91 -14.49 -12.49 -12.49
N GLY A 92 -13.65 -13.35 -11.90
CA GLY A 92 -12.40 -12.92 -11.25
C GLY A 92 -11.42 -12.28 -12.24
N LYS A 93 -11.26 -12.83 -13.45
CA LYS A 93 -10.43 -12.25 -14.51
C LYS A 93 -10.97 -10.89 -14.97
N LEU A 94 -12.26 -10.78 -15.22
CA LEU A 94 -12.90 -9.52 -15.61
C LEU A 94 -12.77 -8.46 -14.52
N PHE A 95 -12.97 -8.84 -13.26
CA PHE A 95 -12.78 -7.94 -12.13
C PHE A 95 -11.33 -7.46 -12.05
N ARG A 96 -10.32 -8.34 -12.21
CA ARG A 96 -8.92 -7.94 -12.21
C ARG A 96 -8.58 -6.99 -13.34
N GLN A 97 -9.09 -7.23 -14.58
CA GLN A 97 -8.89 -6.32 -15.70
C GLN A 97 -9.49 -4.93 -15.42
N TRP A 98 -10.73 -4.91 -14.93
CA TRP A 98 -11.36 -3.68 -14.49
C TRP A 98 -10.57 -2.97 -13.40
N TRP A 99 -10.05 -3.70 -12.41
CA TRP A 99 -9.20 -3.15 -11.32
C TRP A 99 -7.95 -2.49 -11.87
N LEU A 100 -7.21 -3.16 -12.75
CA LEU A 100 -6.00 -2.64 -13.37
C LEU A 100 -6.26 -1.38 -14.21
N PHE A 101 -7.38 -1.35 -14.93
CA PHE A 101 -7.82 -0.17 -15.67
C PHE A 101 -8.11 1.02 -14.74
N ARG A 102 -8.83 0.79 -13.65
CA ARG A 102 -9.24 1.82 -12.69
C ARG A 102 -8.11 2.28 -11.76
N ARG A 103 -7.14 1.43 -11.52
CA ARG A 103 -5.95 1.76 -10.74
C ARG A 103 -5.14 2.88 -11.40
N GLY A 104 -5.01 2.85 -12.70
CA GLY A 104 -4.08 3.67 -13.45
C GLY A 104 -2.62 3.17 -13.34
N PRO A 105 -1.63 3.97 -13.76
CA PRO A 105 -0.22 3.61 -13.66
C PRO A 105 0.22 3.51 -12.21
N LEU A 106 1.20 2.64 -11.95
CA LEU A 106 1.93 2.62 -10.67
C LEU A 106 3.02 3.69 -10.74
N ILE A 107 2.93 4.65 -9.84
CA ILE A 107 3.86 5.78 -9.75
C ILE A 107 4.41 5.81 -8.33
N GLU A 108 5.73 5.86 -8.18
CA GLU A 108 6.34 6.18 -6.90
C GLU A 108 6.04 7.62 -6.51
N GLY A 109 5.80 7.84 -5.23
CA GLY A 109 5.38 9.15 -4.75
C GLY A 109 3.96 9.53 -5.14
N ILE A 110 3.05 8.55 -5.31
CA ILE A 110 1.66 8.79 -5.75
C ILE A 110 0.93 9.86 -4.91
N ASN A 111 1.35 10.05 -3.66
CA ASN A 111 0.78 11.06 -2.76
C ASN A 111 1.65 12.33 -2.64
N ALA A 112 2.72 12.47 -3.44
CA ALA A 112 3.67 13.57 -3.31
C ALA A 112 3.01 14.95 -3.52
N GLU A 113 2.12 15.08 -4.50
CA GLU A 113 1.42 16.34 -4.75
C GLU A 113 0.43 16.68 -3.63
N TYR A 114 -0.22 15.69 -3.03
CA TYR A 114 -1.05 15.91 -1.86
C TYR A 114 -0.22 16.36 -0.65
N ALA A 115 0.93 15.72 -0.43
CA ALA A 115 1.85 16.11 0.63
C ALA A 115 2.37 17.54 0.42
N ARG A 116 2.69 17.92 -0.84
CA ARG A 116 3.11 19.27 -1.20
C ARG A 116 2.04 20.32 -0.85
N ALA A 117 0.80 20.07 -1.24
CA ALA A 117 -0.29 21.01 -0.97
C ALA A 117 -0.50 21.21 0.55
N ILE A 118 -0.46 20.13 1.32
CA ILE A 118 -0.58 20.22 2.79
C ILE A 118 0.65 20.92 3.36
N LYS A 119 1.86 20.61 2.91
CA LYS A 119 3.11 21.24 3.36
C LYS A 119 3.09 22.76 3.16
N GLN A 120 2.50 23.24 2.06
CA GLN A 120 2.36 24.67 1.79
C GLN A 120 1.38 25.38 2.76
N ALA A 121 0.45 24.62 3.35
CA ALA A 121 -0.56 25.16 4.27
C ALA A 121 -0.12 25.10 5.75
N VAL A 122 0.86 24.22 6.08
CA VAL A 122 1.31 24.03 7.46
C VAL A 122 2.80 24.35 7.61
N ASN A 123 3.19 24.86 8.78
CA ASN A 123 4.59 25.17 9.10
C ASN A 123 5.25 24.10 9.99
N VAL A 124 4.87 22.83 9.77
CA VAL A 124 5.43 21.66 10.48
C VAL A 124 5.89 20.63 9.47
N PRO A 125 6.84 19.75 9.83
CA PRO A 125 7.33 18.72 8.92
C PRO A 125 6.21 17.84 8.35
N VAL A 126 6.31 17.50 7.08
CA VAL A 126 5.38 16.63 6.36
C VAL A 126 6.10 15.41 5.82
N LEU A 127 5.67 14.22 6.25
CA LEU A 127 6.13 12.94 5.76
C LEU A 127 5.16 12.41 4.71
N CYS A 128 5.66 11.84 3.61
CA CYS A 128 4.85 11.31 2.51
C CYS A 128 4.96 9.79 2.41
N THR A 129 3.82 9.10 2.39
CA THR A 129 3.73 7.68 1.97
C THR A 129 3.28 7.61 0.52
N GLY A 130 3.96 6.83 -0.32
CA GLY A 130 3.55 6.77 -1.72
C GLY A 130 4.23 5.71 -2.57
N GLY A 131 4.63 4.56 -2.00
CA GLY A 131 5.21 3.46 -2.78
C GLY A 131 6.66 3.73 -3.20
N PHE A 132 7.42 4.44 -2.40
CA PHE A 132 8.85 4.70 -2.66
C PHE A 132 9.68 3.43 -2.48
N GLN A 133 10.60 3.19 -3.42
CA GLN A 133 11.60 2.12 -3.35
C GLN A 133 12.92 2.44 -4.07
N TYR A 134 13.04 3.62 -4.71
CA TYR A 134 14.28 4.10 -5.33
C TYR A 134 14.74 5.42 -4.70
N ALA A 135 16.05 5.52 -4.42
CA ALA A 135 16.65 6.69 -3.78
C ALA A 135 16.49 7.95 -4.63
N SER A 136 16.58 7.82 -5.94
CA SER A 136 16.36 8.92 -6.89
C SER A 136 14.97 9.54 -6.78
N HIS A 137 13.92 8.72 -6.65
CA HIS A 137 12.53 9.18 -6.48
C HIS A 137 12.32 9.83 -5.13
N ILE A 138 12.88 9.24 -4.06
CA ILE A 138 12.84 9.81 -2.71
C ILE A 138 13.51 11.17 -2.67
N ALA A 139 14.74 11.23 -3.20
CA ALA A 139 15.51 12.47 -3.24
C ALA A 139 14.82 13.56 -4.09
N ASN A 140 14.17 13.19 -5.18
CA ASN A 140 13.39 14.12 -5.99
C ASN A 140 12.18 14.66 -5.22
N ALA A 141 11.41 13.80 -4.51
CA ALA A 141 10.26 14.24 -3.74
C ALA A 141 10.64 15.23 -2.63
N ILE A 142 11.78 15.01 -1.95
CA ILE A 142 12.29 15.91 -0.91
C ILE A 142 12.82 17.19 -1.53
N ARG A 143 13.72 17.12 -2.54
CA ARG A 143 14.35 18.28 -3.15
C ARG A 143 13.36 19.18 -3.87
N SER A 144 12.30 18.63 -4.46
CA SER A 144 11.24 19.42 -5.10
C SER A 144 10.25 20.03 -4.09
N GLY A 145 10.47 19.83 -2.78
CA GLY A 145 9.64 20.42 -1.73
C GLY A 145 8.27 19.72 -1.54
N CYS A 146 8.10 18.51 -2.05
CA CYS A 146 6.84 17.77 -1.84
C CYS A 146 6.66 17.35 -0.38
N CYS A 147 7.73 16.96 0.28
CA CYS A 147 7.72 16.51 1.68
C CYS A 147 9.11 16.73 2.33
N ASP A 148 9.20 16.53 3.63
CA ASP A 148 10.44 16.61 4.40
C ASP A 148 11.08 15.24 4.57
N ALA A 149 10.27 14.18 4.55
CA ALA A 149 10.70 12.79 4.60
C ALA A 149 9.69 11.88 3.91
N VAL A 150 10.07 10.64 3.65
CA VAL A 150 9.18 9.61 3.11
C VAL A 150 9.00 8.47 4.09
N THR A 151 7.89 7.74 3.94
CA THR A 151 7.63 6.51 4.67
C THR A 151 7.37 5.37 3.71
N ILE A 152 7.94 4.21 4.00
CA ILE A 152 7.96 3.04 3.14
C ILE A 152 7.32 1.87 3.88
N ALA A 153 6.41 1.15 3.24
CA ALA A 153 5.78 -0.04 3.80
C ALA A 153 6.04 -1.28 2.93
N ARG A 154 5.28 -1.49 1.85
CA ARG A 154 5.37 -2.71 1.04
C ARG A 154 6.76 -2.98 0.45
N PRO A 155 7.50 -2.00 -0.07
CA PRO A 155 8.89 -2.24 -0.50
C PRO A 155 9.81 -2.69 0.63
N LEU A 156 9.58 -2.23 1.88
CA LEU A 156 10.32 -2.68 3.05
C LEU A 156 9.94 -4.11 3.48
N ILE A 157 8.67 -4.52 3.27
CA ILE A 157 8.26 -5.92 3.44
C ILE A 157 8.91 -6.82 2.39
N ALA A 158 9.13 -6.29 1.19
CA ALA A 158 9.78 -7.00 0.10
C ALA A 158 11.29 -7.14 0.30
N ASN A 159 11.93 -6.12 0.87
CA ASN A 159 13.37 -6.05 1.15
C ASN A 159 13.53 -5.40 2.54
N ASN A 160 13.72 -6.24 3.56
CA ASN A 160 13.82 -5.78 4.95
C ASN A 160 15.07 -4.94 5.23
N ASP A 161 16.08 -5.04 4.37
CA ASP A 161 17.32 -4.27 4.37
C ASP A 161 17.28 -3.08 3.38
N LEU A 162 16.10 -2.69 2.88
CA LEU A 162 15.95 -1.62 1.90
C LEU A 162 16.70 -0.32 2.27
N PRO A 163 16.74 0.14 3.52
CA PRO A 163 17.54 1.32 3.87
C PRO A 163 19.02 1.16 3.53
N GLN A 164 19.62 0.00 3.82
CA GLN A 164 21.02 -0.29 3.49
C GLN A 164 21.24 -0.43 1.98
N ILE A 165 20.24 -0.92 1.24
CA ILE A 165 20.29 -0.94 -0.24
C ILE A 165 20.34 0.49 -0.77
N LEU A 166 19.45 1.38 -0.29
CA LEU A 166 19.35 2.77 -0.74
C LEU A 166 20.58 3.63 -0.37
N GLU A 167 21.36 3.23 0.62
CA GLU A 167 22.66 3.86 0.94
C GLU A 167 23.75 3.52 -0.06
N ARG A 168 23.67 2.36 -0.72
CA ARG A 168 24.71 1.84 -1.61
C ARG A 168 24.38 1.97 -3.09
N GLN A 169 23.10 1.94 -3.42
CA GLN A 169 22.61 1.98 -4.81
C GLN A 169 21.22 2.63 -4.87
N ASP A 170 20.72 2.87 -6.07
CA ASP A 170 19.46 3.59 -6.27
C ASP A 170 18.21 2.81 -5.77
N GLY A 171 18.25 1.49 -5.82
CA GLY A 171 17.12 0.65 -5.43
C GLY A 171 17.46 -0.84 -5.36
N PRO A 172 16.45 -1.70 -5.15
CA PRO A 172 16.65 -3.14 -5.16
C PRO A 172 17.23 -3.66 -6.48
N ASP A 173 17.94 -4.79 -6.43
CA ASP A 173 18.41 -5.48 -7.61
C ASP A 173 17.25 -5.90 -8.51
N GLU A 174 17.52 -6.06 -9.82
CA GLU A 174 16.53 -6.47 -10.82
C GLU A 174 15.81 -7.76 -10.40
N GLY A 175 14.49 -7.74 -10.43
CA GLY A 175 13.62 -8.84 -10.00
C GLY A 175 13.44 -8.97 -8.48
N LYS A 176 14.06 -8.08 -7.68
CA LYS A 176 13.87 -8.01 -6.22
C LYS A 176 12.97 -6.86 -5.77
N GLU A 177 12.51 -6.03 -6.70
CA GLU A 177 11.64 -4.90 -6.40
C GLU A 177 10.29 -5.36 -5.87
N CYS A 178 9.63 -4.49 -5.09
CA CYS A 178 8.24 -4.67 -4.76
C CYS A 178 7.38 -4.47 -6.01
N THR A 179 6.67 -5.50 -6.44
CA THR A 179 5.79 -5.46 -7.62
C THR A 179 4.42 -4.84 -7.34
N TYR A 180 4.18 -4.39 -6.12
CA TYR A 180 2.88 -3.88 -5.65
C TYR A 180 1.72 -4.86 -5.89
N CYS A 181 1.98 -6.16 -5.84
CA CYS A 181 0.98 -7.21 -6.06
C CYS A 181 -0.08 -7.31 -4.95
N ASN A 182 0.12 -6.61 -3.81
CA ASN A 182 -0.76 -6.61 -2.64
C ASN A 182 -0.95 -7.98 -1.95
N LYS A 183 -0.18 -9.00 -2.30
CA LYS A 183 -0.26 -10.33 -1.66
C LYS A 183 0.11 -10.27 -0.18
N CYS A 184 1.09 -9.45 0.22
CA CYS A 184 1.45 -9.25 1.62
C CYS A 184 0.28 -8.74 2.46
N LEU A 185 -0.54 -7.83 1.93
CA LEU A 185 -1.70 -7.29 2.63
C LEU A 185 -2.82 -8.31 2.82
N LEU A 186 -3.00 -9.21 1.85
CA LEU A 186 -4.07 -10.21 1.90
C LEU A 186 -3.65 -11.46 2.66
N ASN A 187 -2.36 -11.78 2.74
CA ASN A 187 -1.89 -12.96 3.47
C ASN A 187 -1.77 -12.72 4.99
N VAL A 188 -1.67 -11.47 5.45
CA VAL A 188 -1.44 -11.13 6.86
C VAL A 188 -2.52 -11.63 7.83
N LEU A 189 -3.70 -11.98 7.35
CA LEU A 189 -4.77 -12.51 8.21
C LEU A 189 -4.52 -13.94 8.68
N GLU A 190 -3.86 -14.75 7.86
CA GLU A 190 -3.67 -16.18 8.12
C GLU A 190 -2.19 -16.57 8.23
N ASN A 191 -1.31 -15.70 7.78
CA ASN A 191 0.11 -15.99 7.64
C ASN A 191 0.95 -14.87 8.25
N PRO A 192 2.22 -15.10 8.59
CA PRO A 192 3.15 -14.06 9.03
C PRO A 192 3.22 -12.90 8.03
N LEU A 193 3.55 -11.70 8.52
CA LEU A 193 3.81 -10.56 7.64
C LEU A 193 5.07 -10.83 6.81
N GLY A 194 4.94 -10.84 5.49
CA GLY A 194 6.06 -11.14 4.58
C GLY A 194 5.70 -10.85 3.13
N CYS A 195 6.68 -11.00 2.25
CA CYS A 195 6.47 -10.88 0.82
C CYS A 195 6.06 -12.23 0.23
N TYR A 196 4.85 -12.28 -0.34
CA TYR A 196 4.27 -13.48 -0.93
C TYR A 196 4.29 -13.47 -2.48
N GLU A 197 5.18 -12.68 -3.07
CA GLU A 197 5.40 -12.66 -4.51
C GLU A 197 6.46 -13.68 -4.92
N VAL A 198 6.02 -14.87 -5.33
CA VAL A 198 6.87 -16.03 -5.63
C VAL A 198 7.94 -15.73 -6.69
N SER A 199 7.63 -14.87 -7.67
CA SER A 199 8.57 -14.55 -8.77
C SER A 199 9.86 -13.89 -8.29
N ARG A 200 9.87 -13.26 -7.11
CA ARG A 200 11.03 -12.59 -6.52
C ARG A 200 12.06 -13.54 -5.90
N TYR A 201 11.68 -14.79 -5.67
CA TYR A 201 12.53 -15.75 -4.98
C TYR A 201 13.34 -16.60 -5.98
N PRO A 202 14.56 -17.02 -5.60
CA PRO A 202 15.39 -17.85 -6.46
C PRO A 202 14.77 -19.25 -6.63
N GLY A 203 15.03 -19.88 -7.76
CA GLY A 203 14.58 -21.25 -8.04
C GLY A 203 14.35 -21.47 -9.53
N ALA A 204 14.61 -22.69 -10.00
CA ALA A 204 14.39 -23.07 -11.39
C ALA A 204 12.93 -23.42 -11.68
N THR A 205 12.17 -23.85 -10.67
CA THR A 205 10.75 -24.21 -10.77
C THR A 205 9.92 -23.32 -9.86
N PHE A 206 8.59 -23.33 -10.07
CA PHE A 206 7.65 -22.63 -9.19
C PHE A 206 7.74 -23.17 -7.74
N GLU A 207 7.82 -24.48 -7.59
CA GLU A 207 7.90 -25.13 -6.28
C GLU A 207 9.16 -24.69 -5.53
N ALA A 208 10.33 -24.69 -6.17
CA ALA A 208 11.58 -24.24 -5.56
C ALA A 208 11.52 -22.76 -5.13
N LYS A 209 10.91 -21.90 -5.94
CA LYS A 209 10.68 -20.50 -5.59
C LYS A 209 9.73 -20.35 -4.41
N TYR A 210 8.67 -21.15 -4.38
CA TYR A 210 7.68 -21.13 -3.31
C TYR A 210 8.29 -21.58 -1.98
N ASP A 211 9.08 -22.66 -1.98
CA ASP A 211 9.77 -23.17 -0.78
C ASP A 211 10.75 -22.13 -0.23
N ASN A 212 11.52 -21.48 -1.10
CA ASN A 212 12.41 -20.39 -0.69
C ASN A 212 11.66 -19.20 -0.13
N MET A 213 10.51 -18.83 -0.71
CA MET A 213 9.64 -17.81 -0.18
C MET A 213 9.15 -18.15 1.24
N ILE A 214 8.63 -19.34 1.45
CA ILE A 214 8.13 -19.77 2.76
C ILE A 214 9.28 -19.81 3.78
N SER A 215 10.42 -20.32 3.40
CA SER A 215 11.62 -20.36 4.27
C SER A 215 12.02 -18.96 4.74
N GLU A 216 12.07 -17.97 3.83
CA GLU A 216 12.43 -16.59 4.17
C GLU A 216 11.37 -15.95 5.09
N VAL A 217 10.08 -16.05 4.72
CA VAL A 217 8.99 -15.51 5.52
C VAL A 217 8.98 -16.08 6.94
N MET A 218 9.17 -17.38 7.08
CA MET A 218 9.20 -18.05 8.39
C MET A 218 10.45 -17.66 9.19
N THR A 219 11.60 -17.44 8.56
CA THR A 219 12.83 -17.03 9.24
C THR A 219 12.71 -15.63 9.83
N VAL A 220 12.15 -14.69 9.09
CA VAL A 220 11.96 -13.31 9.55
C VAL A 220 11.00 -13.23 10.74
N PHE A 221 10.03 -14.14 10.83
CA PHE A 221 9.00 -14.14 11.88
C PHE A 221 9.19 -15.21 12.94
N SER A 222 10.28 -15.97 12.91
CA SER A 222 10.63 -16.81 14.05
C SER A 222 10.87 -15.92 15.28
N PRO A 223 10.10 -16.07 16.36
CA PRO A 223 10.39 -15.31 17.57
C PRO A 223 11.81 -15.64 18.03
N PRO A 224 12.57 -14.64 18.53
CA PRO A 224 13.88 -14.92 19.07
C PRO A 224 13.72 -15.97 20.19
N THR A 225 14.52 -17.01 20.10
CA THR A 225 14.65 -18.00 21.20
C THR A 225 15.39 -17.30 22.33
N TYR A 226 14.65 -16.95 23.38
CA TYR A 226 15.20 -16.43 24.64
C TYR A 226 15.75 -17.59 25.47
#